data_1615b2767e6e422f04c508cd30f4acc4
#
_entry.id   1615b2767e6e422f04c508cd30f4acc4
#
_cell.length_a   1.000
_cell.length_b   1.000
_cell.length_c   1.000
_cell.angle_alpha   90.00
_cell.angle_beta   90.00
_cell.angle_gamma   90.00
#
_symmetry.space_group_name_H-M   'P 1'
#
loop_
_entity.id
_entity.type
_entity.pdbx_description
1 polymer ?
#
loop_
_entity_poly.entity_id
_entity_poly.type
_entity_poly.pdbx_seq_one_letter_code
_entity_poly.pdbx_strand_id
1 'polypeptide(L)' 'MNKYECPCSYIYDPELGDPDGGIAPGTAWEDIPEDWVCPVGGLGKDAFTEV' A
#
# COMPACT_ATOMS: atom_id res chain seq x y z
N MET A 1 2.96 -9.52 -8.70
CA MET A 1 2.47 -8.13 -8.61
C MET A 1 3.59 -7.25 -8.09
N ASN A 2 3.61 -6.00 -8.52
CA ASN A 2 4.69 -5.09 -8.14
C ASN A 2 4.49 -4.57 -6.74
N LYS A 3 5.61 -4.33 -6.03
CA LYS A 3 5.57 -3.73 -4.71
C LYS A 3 5.68 -2.21 -4.83
N TYR A 4 5.18 -1.51 -3.83
CA TYR A 4 5.18 -0.05 -3.80
C TYR A 4 5.74 0.43 -2.47
N GLU A 5 6.64 1.41 -2.53
CA GLU A 5 7.35 1.90 -1.35
C GLU A 5 6.89 3.29 -0.98
N CYS A 6 6.55 3.46 0.30
CA CYS A 6 6.28 4.76 0.89
C CYS A 6 7.60 5.47 1.22
N PRO A 7 7.68 6.79 1.13
CA PRO A 7 8.88 7.52 1.57
C PRO A 7 9.27 7.24 3.03
N CYS A 8 8.33 6.76 3.84
CA CYS A 8 8.61 6.38 5.24
C CYS A 8 9.25 4.98 5.35
N SER A 9 9.53 4.33 4.23
CA SER A 9 10.15 2.99 4.13
C SER A 9 9.18 1.83 4.23
N TYR A 10 7.89 2.09 4.42
CA TYR A 10 6.89 1.01 4.38
C TYR A 10 6.77 0.47 2.95
N ILE A 11 6.72 -0.86 2.82
CA ILE A 11 6.54 -1.51 1.52
C ILE A 11 5.16 -2.16 1.48
N TYR A 12 4.34 -1.76 0.51
CA TYR A 12 3.09 -2.46 0.26
C TYR A 12 3.37 -3.65 -0.65
N ASP A 13 3.17 -4.85 -0.13
CA ASP A 13 3.30 -6.08 -0.91
C ASP A 13 1.90 -6.60 -1.20
N PRO A 14 1.44 -6.59 -2.47
CA PRO A 14 0.09 -7.05 -2.80
C PRO A 14 -0.23 -8.45 -2.33
N GLU A 15 0.77 -9.33 -2.23
CA GLU A 15 0.54 -10.69 -1.77
C GLU A 15 0.22 -10.74 -0.28
N LEU A 16 0.69 -9.78 0.49
CA LEU A 16 0.44 -9.69 1.93
C LEU A 16 -0.74 -8.77 2.27
N GLY A 17 -0.99 -7.77 1.42
CA GLY A 17 -2.01 -6.78 1.67
C GLY A 17 -1.67 -5.89 2.87
N ASP A 18 -2.70 -5.30 3.44
CA ASP A 18 -2.61 -4.50 4.66
C ASP A 18 -3.86 -4.78 5.50
N PRO A 19 -3.92 -5.94 6.17
CA PRO A 19 -5.12 -6.32 6.90
C PRO A 19 -5.52 -5.30 7.97
N ASP A 20 -4.55 -4.65 8.62
CA ASP A 20 -4.83 -3.64 9.63
C ASP A 20 -5.50 -2.41 9.03
N GLY A 21 -5.23 -2.14 7.75
CA GLY A 21 -5.87 -1.05 7.02
C GLY A 21 -7.07 -1.48 6.20
N GLY A 22 -7.48 -2.74 6.34
CA GLY A 22 -8.65 -3.25 5.62
C GLY A 22 -8.36 -3.73 4.20
N ILE A 23 -7.10 -3.96 3.86
CA ILE A 23 -6.70 -4.42 2.53
C ILE A 23 -6.36 -5.91 2.61
N ALA A 24 -7.18 -6.74 1.98
CA ALA A 24 -6.98 -8.19 2.03
C ALA A 24 -5.73 -8.59 1.24
N PRO A 25 -5.04 -9.69 1.65
CA PRO A 25 -3.95 -10.25 0.84
C PRO A 25 -4.45 -10.57 -0.58
N GLY A 26 -3.61 -10.29 -1.57
CA GLY A 26 -3.96 -10.51 -2.96
C GLY A 26 -4.62 -9.32 -3.65
N THR A 27 -4.73 -8.18 -2.96
CA THR A 27 -5.32 -6.98 -3.54
C THR A 27 -4.26 -6.26 -4.38
N ALA A 28 -4.56 -6.05 -5.66
CA ALA A 28 -3.68 -5.29 -6.54
C ALA A 28 -3.64 -3.82 -6.12
N TRP A 29 -2.52 -3.15 -6.42
CA TRP A 29 -2.34 -1.75 -6.05
C TRP A 29 -3.49 -0.87 -6.54
N GLU A 30 -3.90 -1.06 -7.80
CA GLU A 30 -4.96 -0.25 -8.39
C GLU A 30 -6.34 -0.51 -7.79
N ASP A 31 -6.50 -1.61 -7.07
CA ASP A 31 -7.77 -1.96 -6.42
C ASP A 31 -7.89 -1.40 -5.01
N ILE A 32 -6.81 -0.81 -4.48
CA ILE A 32 -6.83 -0.19 -3.15
C ILE A 32 -7.62 1.11 -3.23
N PRO A 33 -8.52 1.38 -2.26
CA PRO A 33 -9.28 2.64 -2.25
C PRO A 33 -8.37 3.86 -2.26
N GLU A 34 -8.81 4.93 -2.91
CA GLU A 34 -8.02 6.16 -3.01
C GLU A 34 -7.77 6.81 -1.66
N ASP A 35 -8.63 6.56 -0.68
CA ASP A 35 -8.48 7.14 0.65
C ASP A 35 -7.64 6.29 1.59
N TRP A 36 -7.11 5.15 1.12
CA TRP A 36 -6.19 4.36 1.92
C TRP A 36 -4.88 5.12 2.08
N VAL A 37 -4.29 5.02 3.28
CA VAL A 37 -3.01 5.67 3.56
C VAL A 37 -2.05 4.65 4.16
N CYS A 38 -0.76 4.98 4.08
CA CYS A 38 0.29 4.15 4.64
C CYS A 38 0.06 3.95 6.15
N PRO A 39 0.09 2.69 6.64
CA PRO A 39 -0.14 2.43 8.07
C PRO A 39 0.97 2.94 8.98
N VAL A 40 2.12 3.26 8.42
CA VAL A 40 3.27 3.75 9.20
C VAL A 40 3.36 5.26 9.11
N GLY A 41 3.45 5.79 7.89
CA GLY A 41 3.68 7.22 7.69
C GLY A 41 2.43 8.05 7.42
N GLY A 42 1.29 7.41 7.16
CA GLY A 42 0.04 8.12 6.91
C GLY A 42 -0.06 8.82 5.57
N LEU A 43 0.86 8.54 4.65
CA LEU A 43 0.85 9.15 3.32
C LEU A 43 -0.08 8.41 2.38
N GLY A 44 -0.67 9.14 1.44
CA GLY A 44 -1.59 8.56 0.46
C GLY A 44 -0.87 7.79 -0.63
N LYS A 45 -1.66 7.13 -1.48
CA LYS A 45 -1.12 6.30 -2.56
C LYS A 45 -0.23 7.08 -3.52
N ASP A 46 -0.52 8.34 -3.75
CA ASP A 46 0.24 9.17 -4.69
C ASP A 46 1.66 9.47 -4.20
N ALA A 47 1.96 9.23 -2.93
CA ALA A 47 3.31 9.38 -2.40
C ALA A 47 4.17 8.13 -2.61
N PHE A 48 3.56 7.01 -2.97
CA PHE A 48 4.27 5.75 -3.13
C PHE A 48 4.97 5.69 -4.49
N THR A 49 6.08 4.94 -4.51
CA THR A 49 6.84 4.69 -5.74
C THR A 49 6.90 3.20 -6.00
N GLU A 50 6.67 2.81 -7.23
CA GLU A 50 6.77 1.40 -7.60
C GLU A 50 8.22 0.94 -7.51
N VAL A 51 8.43 -0.23 -6.93
CA VAL A 51 9.77 -0.79 -6.73
C VAL A 51 10.03 -1.93 -7.70
#